data_9c9626dc185750543e606f5108901d0c
#
_entry.id   9c9626dc185750543e606f5108901d0c
#
_cell.length_a   1.000
_cell.length_b   1.000
_cell.length_c   1.000
_cell.angle_alpha   90.00
_cell.angle_beta   90.00
_cell.angle_gamma   90.00
#
_symmetry.space_group_name_H-M   'P 1'
#
loop_
_entity.id
_entity.type
_entity.pdbx_description
1 polymer ?
#
loop_
_entity_poly.entity_id
_entity_poly.type
_entity_poly.pdbx_seq_one_letter_code
_entity_poly.pdbx_strand_id
1 'polypeptide(L)'
;PAGGNYFTIKRYIKLWNINTSHFTGKLWNKGKHTICNPAKPLQEILKEDSIYQSYKLAKRLIKEGVKEAKCECCNLSKWQNKSIPLELHHINGIHSDNRLENLQLLCPNCHALTDSYRGKNIKKSISQ
;
A
#
# COMPACT_ATOMS: atom_id res chain seq x y z
N PRO A 1 25.22 15.21 4.66
CA PRO A 1 24.60 14.14 3.86
C PRO A 1 24.68 14.55 2.40
N ALA A 2 25.75 14.11 1.77
CA ALA A 2 25.97 14.40 0.37
C ALA A 2 25.03 13.50 -0.43
N GLY A 3 23.97 14.07 -0.94
CA GLY A 3 23.28 13.51 -2.07
C GLY A 3 24.28 13.40 -3.21
N GLY A 4 24.85 12.20 -3.37
CA GLY A 4 25.82 11.96 -4.44
C GLY A 4 25.16 12.22 -5.78
N ASN A 5 25.46 13.34 -6.37
CA ASN A 5 24.97 13.69 -7.70
C ASN A 5 25.51 12.64 -8.69
N TYR A 6 24.68 12.21 -9.61
CA TYR A 6 25.02 11.32 -10.72
C TYR A 6 26.30 11.73 -11.47
N PHE A 7 26.57 13.02 -11.58
CA PHE A 7 27.83 13.58 -12.12
C PHE A 7 29.05 13.21 -11.28
N THR A 8 28.93 13.23 -9.96
CA THR A 8 30.02 12.88 -9.05
C THR A 8 30.39 11.42 -9.19
N ILE A 9 29.40 10.53 -9.24
CA ILE A 9 29.61 9.09 -9.44
C ILE A 9 30.30 8.81 -10.78
N LYS A 10 29.83 9.40 -11.87
CA LYS A 10 30.48 9.25 -13.20
C LYS A 10 31.93 9.71 -13.21
N ARG A 11 32.21 10.85 -12.52
CA ARG A 11 33.57 11.40 -12.41
C ARG A 11 34.49 10.39 -11.71
N TYR A 12 34.07 9.81 -10.59
CA TYR A 12 34.88 8.83 -9.86
C TYR A 12 35.05 7.51 -10.61
N ILE A 13 34.03 7.02 -11.30
CA ILE A 13 34.13 5.84 -12.16
C ILE A 13 35.22 6.04 -13.20
N LYS A 14 35.27 7.21 -13.85
CA LYS A 14 36.28 7.55 -14.86
C LYS A 14 37.67 7.75 -14.23
N LEU A 15 37.73 8.45 -13.07
CA LEU A 15 38.98 8.76 -12.38
C LEU A 15 39.71 7.50 -11.90
N TRP A 16 38.96 6.55 -11.37
CA TRP A 16 39.49 5.30 -10.80
C TRP A 16 39.44 4.12 -11.78
N ASN A 17 39.09 4.37 -13.03
CA ASN A 17 39.00 3.36 -14.08
C ASN A 17 38.21 2.11 -13.67
N ILE A 18 37.06 2.35 -12.98
CA ILE A 18 36.23 1.26 -12.46
C ILE A 18 35.53 0.57 -13.63
N ASN A 19 35.67 -0.74 -13.72
CA ASN A 19 34.93 -1.52 -14.72
C ASN A 19 33.46 -1.57 -14.38
N THR A 20 32.64 -0.94 -15.21
CA THR A 20 31.18 -0.88 -15.07
C THR A 20 30.43 -1.76 -16.05
N SER A 21 31.14 -2.61 -16.81
CA SER A 21 30.53 -3.47 -17.85
C SER A 21 29.47 -4.42 -17.31
N HIS A 22 29.54 -4.77 -16.02
CA HIS A 22 28.55 -5.62 -15.35
C HIS A 22 27.26 -4.87 -14.97
N PHE A 23 27.24 -3.51 -15.02
CA PHE A 23 26.04 -2.73 -14.78
C PHE A 23 25.21 -2.64 -16.07
N THR A 24 24.13 -3.38 -16.15
CA THR A 24 23.26 -3.43 -17.33
C THR A 24 22.18 -2.34 -17.32
N GLY A 25 22.18 -1.46 -16.31
CA GLY A 25 21.22 -0.35 -16.19
C GLY A 25 19.78 -0.80 -15.96
N LYS A 26 18.83 0.01 -16.37
CA LYS A 26 17.39 -0.24 -16.17
C LYS A 26 16.86 -1.51 -16.86
N LEU A 27 17.61 -2.07 -17.80
CA LEU A 27 17.20 -3.23 -18.60
C LEU A 27 17.90 -4.53 -18.19
N TRP A 28 18.54 -4.56 -17.02
CA TRP A 28 19.28 -5.73 -16.52
C TRP A 28 18.42 -7.01 -16.46
N ASN A 29 17.10 -6.86 -16.30
CA ASN A 29 16.14 -7.96 -16.25
C ASN A 29 15.29 -8.11 -17.53
N LYS A 30 15.63 -7.39 -18.62
CA LYS A 30 14.89 -7.49 -19.87
C LYS A 30 14.97 -8.93 -20.42
N GLY A 31 13.82 -9.54 -20.64
CA GLY A 31 13.71 -10.94 -21.08
C GLY A 31 13.84 -11.98 -19.96
N LYS A 32 14.10 -11.59 -18.71
CA LYS A 32 14.01 -12.51 -17.58
C LYS A 32 12.55 -12.57 -17.12
N HIS A 33 11.92 -13.70 -17.24
CA HIS A 33 10.63 -13.94 -16.60
C HIS A 33 10.85 -13.94 -15.10
N THR A 34 10.42 -12.89 -14.42
CA THR A 34 10.27 -12.93 -12.98
C THR A 34 9.17 -13.94 -12.69
N ILE A 35 9.51 -15.03 -12.04
CA ILE A 35 8.50 -15.98 -11.55
C ILE A 35 7.70 -15.19 -10.50
N CYS A 36 6.57 -14.65 -10.94
CA CYS A 36 5.62 -14.06 -10.01
C CYS A 36 5.04 -15.21 -9.19
N ASN A 37 5.35 -15.26 -7.91
CA ASN A 37 4.64 -16.17 -7.02
C ASN A 37 3.14 -15.92 -7.20
N PRO A 38 2.32 -16.98 -7.36
CA PRO A 38 0.89 -16.83 -7.50
C PRO A 38 0.36 -16.00 -6.33
N ALA A 39 -0.55 -15.08 -6.63
CA ALA A 39 -1.14 -14.25 -5.58
C ALA A 39 -1.83 -15.16 -4.55
N LYS A 40 -1.55 -14.95 -3.28
CA LYS A 40 -2.20 -15.71 -2.19
C LYS A 40 -3.72 -15.63 -2.35
N PRO A 41 -4.46 -16.74 -2.17
CA PRO A 41 -5.92 -16.72 -2.16
C PRO A 41 -6.45 -15.69 -1.17
N LEU A 42 -7.58 -15.06 -1.49
CA LEU A 42 -8.15 -14.03 -0.61
C LEU A 42 -8.51 -14.58 0.77
N GLN A 43 -8.95 -15.83 0.84
CA GLN A 43 -9.29 -16.53 2.10
C GLN A 43 -8.10 -16.63 3.06
N GLU A 44 -6.88 -16.77 2.54
CA GLU A 44 -5.67 -16.82 3.37
C GLU A 44 -5.26 -15.45 3.91
N ILE A 45 -5.79 -14.38 3.32
CA ILE A 45 -5.51 -12.99 3.70
C ILE A 45 -6.56 -12.48 4.69
N LEU A 46 -7.84 -12.87 4.49
CA LEU A 46 -8.98 -12.44 5.30
C LEU A 46 -9.05 -13.18 6.65
N LYS A 47 -8.04 -12.98 7.48
CA LYS A 47 -7.94 -13.59 8.83
C LYS A 47 -7.23 -12.64 9.79
N GLU A 48 -7.24 -12.99 11.07
CA GLU A 48 -6.40 -12.36 12.08
C GLU A 48 -4.91 -12.59 11.79
N ASP A 49 -4.06 -11.68 12.28
CA ASP A 49 -2.60 -11.74 12.15
C ASP A 49 -2.08 -11.88 10.70
N SER A 50 -2.78 -11.27 9.78
CA SER A 50 -2.43 -11.27 8.36
C SER A 50 -1.64 -10.01 8.00
N ILE A 51 -0.36 -10.18 7.66
CA ILE A 51 0.52 -9.09 7.19
C ILE A 51 0.29 -8.89 5.69
N TYR A 52 -0.76 -8.20 5.32
CA TYR A 52 -1.03 -7.84 3.94
C TYR A 52 -1.31 -6.34 3.82
N GLN A 53 -0.73 -5.69 2.80
CA GLN A 53 -0.86 -4.25 2.64
C GLN A 53 -2.31 -3.83 2.41
N SER A 54 -2.84 -2.97 3.28
CA SER A 54 -4.24 -2.54 3.27
C SER A 54 -4.68 -1.96 1.93
N TYR A 55 -3.85 -1.14 1.26
CA TYR A 55 -4.22 -0.58 -0.04
C TYR A 55 -4.32 -1.64 -1.15
N LYS A 56 -3.48 -2.69 -1.09
CA LYS A 56 -3.57 -3.83 -2.03
C LYS A 56 -4.81 -4.67 -1.75
N LEU A 57 -5.12 -4.86 -0.47
CA LEU A 57 -6.31 -5.59 -0.04
C LEU A 57 -7.59 -4.86 -0.48
N ALA A 58 -7.67 -3.54 -0.28
CA ALA A 58 -8.79 -2.74 -0.77
C ALA A 58 -9.06 -2.94 -2.26
N LYS A 59 -8.00 -2.85 -3.09
CA LYS A 59 -8.11 -3.07 -4.54
C LYS A 59 -8.56 -4.49 -4.89
N ARG A 60 -8.08 -5.49 -4.16
CA ARG A 60 -8.47 -6.89 -4.40
C ARG A 60 -9.91 -7.14 -4.01
N LEU A 61 -10.38 -6.64 -2.87
CA LEU A 61 -11.77 -6.76 -2.43
C LEU A 61 -12.76 -6.20 -3.46
N ILE A 62 -12.41 -5.08 -4.07
CA ILE A 62 -13.21 -4.48 -5.15
C ILE A 62 -13.11 -5.32 -6.43
N LYS A 63 -11.89 -5.70 -6.84
CA LYS A 63 -11.65 -6.45 -8.08
C LYS A 63 -12.32 -7.83 -8.07
N GLU A 64 -12.30 -8.51 -6.92
CA GLU A 64 -12.89 -9.84 -6.75
C GLU A 64 -14.39 -9.77 -6.40
N GLY A 65 -14.98 -8.57 -6.37
CA GLY A 65 -16.41 -8.36 -6.16
C GLY A 65 -16.92 -8.60 -4.74
N VAL A 66 -16.00 -8.70 -3.76
CA VAL A 66 -16.35 -8.88 -2.33
C VAL A 66 -16.92 -7.60 -1.73
N LYS A 67 -16.41 -6.45 -2.17
CA LYS A 67 -16.91 -5.12 -1.77
C LYS A 67 -17.13 -4.23 -2.99
N GLU A 68 -18.13 -3.36 -2.90
CA GLU A 68 -18.41 -2.39 -3.96
C GLU A 68 -17.42 -1.22 -3.93
N ALA A 69 -17.15 -0.63 -5.11
CA ALA A 69 -16.25 0.52 -5.24
C ALA A 69 -16.93 1.83 -4.81
N LYS A 70 -17.39 1.88 -3.55
CA LYS A 70 -18.02 3.07 -2.94
C LYS A 70 -17.65 3.19 -1.47
N CYS A 71 -17.75 4.38 -0.91
CA CYS A 71 -17.60 4.60 0.53
C CYS A 71 -18.75 3.96 1.28
N GLU A 72 -18.48 3.07 2.23
CA GLU A 72 -19.52 2.40 3.02
C GLU A 72 -20.17 3.31 4.06
N CYS A 73 -19.60 4.51 4.30
CA CYS A 73 -20.17 5.50 5.22
C CYS A 73 -21.10 6.50 4.50
N CYS A 74 -20.60 7.20 3.48
CA CYS A 74 -21.36 8.24 2.77
C CYS A 74 -21.93 7.79 1.42
N ASN A 75 -21.68 6.54 1.00
CA ASN A 75 -22.11 5.94 -0.26
C ASN A 75 -21.60 6.61 -1.55
N LEU A 76 -20.68 7.57 -1.44
CA LEU A 76 -20.09 8.22 -2.59
C LEU A 76 -19.08 7.31 -3.29
N SER A 77 -19.16 7.25 -4.61
CA SER A 77 -18.18 6.56 -5.46
C SER A 77 -17.41 7.53 -6.36
N LYS A 78 -17.95 8.73 -6.57
CA LYS A 78 -17.36 9.76 -7.42
C LYS A 78 -17.39 11.13 -6.72
N TRP A 79 -16.37 11.93 -7.01
CA TRP A 79 -16.26 13.33 -6.64
C TRP A 79 -15.81 14.13 -7.86
N GLN A 80 -16.52 15.18 -8.22
CA GLN A 80 -16.22 16.00 -9.40
C GLN A 80 -15.99 15.14 -10.68
N ASN A 81 -16.90 14.19 -10.92
CA ASN A 81 -16.84 13.23 -12.05
C ASN A 81 -15.63 12.28 -12.09
N LYS A 82 -14.83 12.23 -11.03
CA LYS A 82 -13.71 11.31 -10.88
C LYS A 82 -14.00 10.27 -9.80
N SER A 83 -13.50 9.05 -9.98
CA SER A 83 -13.60 8.02 -8.94
C SER A 83 -12.87 8.45 -7.67
N ILE A 84 -13.53 8.32 -6.52
CA ILE A 84 -12.92 8.63 -5.22
C ILE A 84 -11.91 7.53 -4.88
N PRO A 85 -10.69 7.88 -4.42
CA PRO A 85 -9.80 6.91 -3.84
C PRO A 85 -10.44 6.34 -2.56
N LEU A 86 -10.54 5.02 -2.47
CA LEU A 86 -11.06 4.33 -1.30
C LEU A 86 -9.92 3.77 -0.47
N GLU A 87 -10.01 3.96 0.84
CA GLU A 87 -9.03 3.49 1.82
C GLU A 87 -9.66 2.37 2.67
N LEU A 88 -8.85 1.36 3.00
CA LEU A 88 -9.29 0.27 3.87
C LEU A 88 -9.15 0.71 5.33
N HIS A 89 -10.25 0.69 6.04
CA HIS A 89 -10.34 0.99 7.46
C HIS A 89 -10.51 -0.32 8.25
N HIS A 90 -9.74 -0.47 9.32
CA HIS A 90 -9.89 -1.55 10.30
C HIS A 90 -10.72 -1.02 11.47
N ILE A 91 -11.93 -1.52 11.63
CA ILE A 91 -12.92 -1.01 12.61
C ILE A 91 -12.36 -1.05 14.04
N ASN A 92 -11.67 -2.12 14.40
CA ASN A 92 -11.03 -2.28 15.72
C ASN A 92 -9.68 -1.54 15.85
N GLY A 93 -9.17 -0.91 14.78
CA GLY A 93 -7.88 -0.22 14.75
C GLY A 93 -6.65 -1.14 14.67
N ILE A 94 -6.83 -2.44 14.53
CA ILE A 94 -5.73 -3.42 14.42
C ILE A 94 -5.47 -3.73 12.96
N HIS A 95 -4.34 -3.25 12.42
CA HIS A 95 -3.98 -3.37 11.00
C HIS A 95 -3.70 -4.81 10.52
N SER A 96 -3.39 -5.72 11.43
CA SER A 96 -3.18 -7.13 11.12
C SER A 96 -4.46 -7.97 11.12
N ASP A 97 -5.57 -7.42 11.63
CA ASP A 97 -6.84 -8.12 11.66
C ASP A 97 -7.64 -7.85 10.38
N ASN A 98 -7.38 -8.68 9.37
CA ASN A 98 -7.99 -8.58 8.05
C ASN A 98 -9.27 -9.41 7.90
N ARG A 99 -9.96 -9.78 8.98
CA ARG A 99 -11.27 -10.41 8.88
C ARG A 99 -12.25 -9.48 8.18
N LEU A 100 -13.10 -10.03 7.30
CA LEU A 100 -13.98 -9.23 6.44
C LEU A 100 -14.95 -8.35 7.25
N GLU A 101 -15.45 -8.83 8.37
CA GLU A 101 -16.33 -8.09 9.29
C GLU A 101 -15.63 -6.89 9.95
N ASN A 102 -14.31 -6.91 10.04
CA ASN A 102 -13.49 -5.82 10.60
C ASN A 102 -13.05 -4.80 9.54
N LEU A 103 -13.32 -5.06 8.26
CA LEU A 103 -12.85 -4.24 7.15
C LEU A 103 -13.97 -3.37 6.58
N GLN A 104 -13.68 -2.09 6.41
CA GLN A 104 -14.59 -1.12 5.83
C GLN A 104 -13.87 -0.27 4.76
N LEU A 105 -14.52 -0.05 3.61
CA LEU A 105 -14.01 0.86 2.57
C LEU A 105 -14.57 2.26 2.81
N LEU A 106 -13.69 3.20 3.05
CA LEU A 106 -14.04 4.60 3.33
C LEU A 106 -13.37 5.55 2.34
N CYS A 107 -14.05 6.64 2.01
CA CYS A 107 -13.39 7.76 1.35
C CYS A 107 -12.46 8.48 2.36
N PRO A 108 -11.46 9.26 1.90
CA PRO A 108 -10.52 9.96 2.77
C PRO A 108 -11.18 10.84 3.82
N ASN A 109 -12.30 11.50 3.48
CA ASN A 109 -13.04 12.36 4.40
C ASN A 109 -13.69 11.55 5.54
N CYS A 110 -14.44 10.49 5.20
CA CYS A 110 -15.04 9.62 6.21
C CYS A 110 -13.98 8.91 7.04
N HIS A 111 -12.89 8.45 6.42
CA HIS A 111 -11.78 7.83 7.14
C HIS A 111 -11.13 8.79 8.15
N ALA A 112 -10.94 10.06 7.79
CA ALA A 112 -10.38 11.08 8.67
C ALA A 112 -11.24 11.35 9.93
N LEU A 113 -12.53 11.05 9.88
CA LEU A 113 -13.45 11.21 11.01
C LEU A 113 -13.47 10.02 11.97
N THR A 114 -12.83 8.90 11.62
CA THR A 114 -12.78 7.71 12.48
C THR A 114 -11.89 7.92 13.71
N ASP A 115 -12.17 7.22 14.80
CA ASP A 115 -11.43 7.32 16.07
C ASP A 115 -9.99 6.79 15.98
N SER A 116 -9.73 5.84 15.10
CA SER A 116 -8.41 5.23 14.91
C SER A 116 -7.55 5.91 13.84
N TYR A 117 -8.07 6.93 13.15
CA TYR A 117 -7.37 7.62 12.07
C TYR A 117 -6.03 8.20 12.53
N ARG A 118 -4.94 7.86 11.80
CA ARG A 118 -3.56 8.31 12.08
C ARG A 118 -3.14 8.11 13.55
N GLY A 119 -3.55 6.99 14.16
CA GLY A 119 -3.13 6.64 15.51
C GLY A 119 -3.81 7.46 16.61
N LYS A 120 -4.95 8.08 16.37
CA LYS A 120 -5.72 8.79 17.42
C LYS A 120 -6.01 7.91 18.64
N ASN A 121 -6.19 6.61 18.45
CA ASN A 121 -6.43 5.64 19.52
C ASN A 121 -5.21 5.38 20.39
N ILE A 122 -3.98 5.63 19.90
CA ILE A 122 -2.74 5.40 20.66
C ILE A 122 -2.64 6.38 21.85
N LYS A 123 -3.17 7.61 21.70
CA LYS A 123 -3.15 8.62 22.77
C LYS A 123 -4.05 8.27 23.95
N LYS A 124 -5.07 7.42 23.77
CA LYS A 124 -5.98 7.00 24.85
C LYS A 124 -5.33 6.01 25.81
N SER A 125 -4.27 5.32 25.40
CA SER A 125 -3.54 4.35 26.25
C SER A 125 -2.49 4.99 27.14
N ILE A 126 -2.15 6.26 26.96
CA ILE A 126 -1.06 6.95 27.69
C ILE A 126 -1.60 7.86 28.81
N SER A 127 -2.91 8.09 28.85
CA SER A 127 -3.54 8.98 29.84
C SER A 127 -4.21 8.22 31.01
N GLN A 128 -3.59 7.12 31.44
CA GLN A 128 -3.92 6.46 32.71
C GLN A 128 -2.75 6.50 33.66
#